data_844fb636e11bd02b4d3eff47f4502938
#
_entry.id   844fb636e11bd02b4d3eff47f4502938
#
_cell.length_a   1.000
_cell.length_b   1.000
_cell.length_c   1.000
_cell.angle_alpha   90.00
_cell.angle_beta   90.00
_cell.angle_gamma   90.00
#
_symmetry.space_group_name_H-M   'P 1'
#
loop_
_entity.id
_entity.type
_entity.pdbx_description
1 polymer ?
#
loop_
_entity_poly.entity_id
_entity_poly.type
_entity_poly.pdbx_seq_one_letter_code
_entity_poly.pdbx_strand_id
1 'polypeptide(L)'
;MSEETPVSVTMQKDGEIAVVIVNNPPVNALSWHVRQGLKDNFEAALADDGVKAIVLRCDGATFIAGADISEFGKPPRGPDFNAVLNMIEAATKPVVAAIHGTALGGGLETALVCHYRVAVPSAKLGVPEVKLGLLPGAGGTQRPPR
;
A
#
# COMPACT_ATOMS: atom_id res chain seq x y z
N MET A 1 17.00 6.43 25.77
CA MET A 1 16.84 6.36 24.33
C MET A 1 15.38 6.51 23.98
N SER A 2 15.07 7.43 23.14
CA SER A 2 13.68 7.61 22.75
C SER A 2 13.25 6.49 21.81
N GLU A 3 12.00 6.07 21.97
CA GLU A 3 11.39 5.13 21.05
C GLU A 3 10.80 5.93 19.89
N GLU A 4 11.53 5.96 18.80
CA GLU A 4 11.06 6.66 17.62
C GLU A 4 10.26 5.72 16.75
N THR A 5 9.18 6.25 16.15
CA THR A 5 8.43 5.51 15.14
C THR A 5 9.34 5.23 13.96
N PRO A 6 9.47 3.98 13.53
CA PRO A 6 10.24 3.68 12.32
C PRO A 6 9.71 4.45 11.12
N VAL A 7 10.62 5.03 10.33
CA VAL A 7 10.26 5.71 9.09
C VAL A 7 10.26 4.66 8.00
N SER A 8 9.11 4.12 7.70
CA SER A 8 8.95 3.06 6.70
C SER A 8 8.21 3.53 5.45
N VAL A 9 7.71 4.76 5.44
CA VAL A 9 7.06 5.35 4.27
C VAL A 9 7.58 6.77 4.11
N THR A 10 8.04 7.08 2.91
CA THR A 10 8.54 8.42 2.57
C THR A 10 7.86 8.91 1.32
N MET A 11 8.04 10.19 1.02
CA MET A 11 7.49 10.79 -0.19
C MET A 11 8.57 11.62 -0.88
N GLN A 12 8.67 11.45 -2.18
CA GLN A 12 9.53 12.27 -3.03
C GLN A 12 8.65 12.97 -4.07
N LYS A 13 8.99 14.21 -4.39
CA LYS A 13 8.29 14.91 -5.47
C LYS A 13 9.15 14.87 -6.72
N ASP A 14 8.53 14.49 -7.83
CA ASP A 14 9.14 14.49 -9.15
C ASP A 14 8.23 15.35 -10.04
N GLY A 15 8.56 16.62 -10.16
CA GLY A 15 7.69 17.57 -10.84
C GLY A 15 6.35 17.67 -10.13
N GLU A 16 5.27 17.36 -10.83
CA GLU A 16 3.91 17.41 -10.30
C GLU A 16 3.45 16.05 -9.73
N ILE A 17 4.35 15.09 -9.62
CA ILE A 17 4.04 13.76 -9.13
C ILE A 17 4.65 13.56 -7.75
N ALA A 18 3.85 13.07 -6.81
CA ALA A 18 4.34 12.61 -5.52
C ALA A 18 4.55 11.10 -5.59
N VAL A 19 5.75 10.64 -5.27
CA VAL A 19 6.07 9.22 -5.21
C VAL A 19 6.11 8.82 -3.75
N VAL A 20 5.15 8.01 -3.34
CA VAL A 20 5.06 7.47 -1.98
C VAL A 20 5.76 6.11 -1.99
N ILE A 21 6.76 5.96 -1.13
CA ILE A 21 7.67 4.81 -1.14
C ILE A 21 7.57 4.08 0.19
N VAL A 22 7.22 2.80 0.13
CA VAL A 22 7.21 1.92 1.30
C VAL A 22 8.55 1.18 1.35
N ASN A 23 9.19 1.22 2.51
CA ASN A 23 10.44 0.50 2.76
C ASN A 23 10.37 -0.12 4.16
N ASN A 24 9.87 -1.32 4.23
CA ASN A 24 9.73 -2.08 5.47
C ASN A 24 10.21 -3.52 5.24
N PRO A 25 11.55 -3.70 5.18
CA PRO A 25 12.11 -5.02 4.90
C PRO A 25 11.71 -6.05 5.96
N PRO A 26 11.68 -7.34 5.61
CA PRO A 26 12.12 -7.88 4.31
C PRO A 26 11.04 -7.89 3.23
N VAL A 27 9.75 -7.84 3.59
CA VAL A 27 8.66 -8.09 2.63
C VAL A 27 7.63 -6.96 2.58
N ASN A 28 7.95 -5.81 3.15
CA ASN A 28 7.06 -4.64 3.17
C ASN A 28 5.68 -4.97 3.76
N ALA A 29 5.68 -5.69 4.89
CA ALA A 29 4.43 -6.01 5.57
C ALA A 29 3.71 -4.75 6.03
N LEU A 30 2.37 -4.83 6.11
CA LEU A 30 1.51 -3.70 6.51
C LEU A 30 1.48 -3.53 8.03
N SER A 31 2.66 -3.30 8.61
CA SER A 31 2.80 -2.95 10.02
C SER A 31 2.06 -1.65 10.33
N TRP A 32 1.77 -1.40 11.60
CA TRP A 32 1.06 -0.18 11.99
C TRP A 32 1.75 1.09 11.49
N HIS A 33 3.09 1.13 11.54
CA HIS A 33 3.84 2.31 11.10
C HIS A 33 3.81 2.47 9.57
N VAL A 34 3.66 1.38 8.81
CA VAL A 34 3.43 1.46 7.37
C VAL A 34 2.05 2.05 7.10
N ARG A 35 1.03 1.56 7.79
CA ARG A 35 -0.33 2.09 7.64
C ARG A 35 -0.39 3.58 8.02
N GLN A 36 0.25 3.95 9.12
CA GLN A 36 0.32 5.35 9.55
C GLN A 36 1.07 6.20 8.53
N GLY A 37 2.19 5.71 8.02
CA GLY A 37 2.99 6.42 7.03
C GLY A 37 2.24 6.59 5.71
N LEU A 38 1.49 5.59 5.26
CA LEU A 38 0.66 5.70 4.07
C LEU A 38 -0.39 6.80 4.26
N LYS A 39 -1.08 6.79 5.40
CA LYS A 39 -2.08 7.80 5.71
C LYS A 39 -1.46 9.20 5.68
N ASP A 40 -0.35 9.40 6.40
CA ASP A 40 0.27 10.71 6.52
C ASP A 40 0.79 11.23 5.19
N ASN A 41 1.44 10.38 4.42
CA ASN A 41 2.03 10.79 3.14
C ASN A 41 0.97 11.02 2.06
N PHE A 42 -0.09 10.21 2.03
CA PHE A 42 -1.20 10.45 1.10
C PHE A 42 -1.93 11.75 1.45
N GLU A 43 -2.17 12.00 2.73
CA GLU A 43 -2.80 13.26 3.16
C GLU A 43 -1.95 14.46 2.75
N ALA A 44 -0.63 14.39 2.94
CA ALA A 44 0.28 15.45 2.54
C ALA A 44 0.26 15.66 1.03
N ALA A 45 0.29 14.60 0.25
CA ALA A 45 0.26 14.68 -1.21
C ALA A 45 -1.06 15.26 -1.72
N LEU A 46 -2.17 14.85 -1.11
CA LEU A 46 -3.48 15.35 -1.52
C LEU A 46 -3.68 16.83 -1.18
N ALA A 47 -3.04 17.29 -0.10
CA ALA A 47 -3.11 18.70 0.32
C ALA A 47 -2.15 19.61 -0.45
N ASP A 48 -1.19 19.07 -1.18
CA ASP A 48 -0.18 19.84 -1.90
C ASP A 48 -0.70 20.23 -3.29
N ASP A 49 -0.95 21.49 -3.50
CA ASP A 49 -1.48 21.99 -4.78
C ASP A 49 -0.53 21.73 -5.95
N GLY A 50 0.76 21.56 -5.70
CA GLY A 50 1.75 21.24 -6.71
C GLY A 50 1.75 19.78 -7.15
N VAL A 51 1.02 18.93 -6.44
CA VAL A 51 0.93 17.50 -6.76
C VAL A 51 -0.35 17.24 -7.56
N LYS A 52 -0.19 16.66 -8.75
CA LYS A 52 -1.31 16.34 -9.65
C LYS A 52 -1.61 14.85 -9.69
N ALA A 53 -0.66 14.00 -9.31
CA ALA A 53 -0.82 12.55 -9.30
C ALA A 53 0.09 11.94 -8.23
N ILE A 54 -0.26 10.74 -7.79
CA ILE A 54 0.49 10.02 -6.77
C ILE A 54 0.88 8.66 -7.33
N VAL A 55 2.15 8.26 -7.14
CA VAL A 55 2.63 6.92 -7.44
C VAL A 55 2.95 6.24 -6.11
N LEU A 56 2.42 5.04 -5.92
CA LEU A 56 2.75 4.20 -4.77
C LEU A 56 3.69 3.09 -5.23
N ARG A 57 4.88 3.04 -4.67
CA ARG A 57 5.83 1.99 -4.94
C ARG A 57 6.49 1.51 -3.65
N CYS A 58 7.21 0.41 -3.74
CA CYS A 58 7.94 -0.15 -2.61
C CYS A 58 9.41 -0.31 -2.98
N ASP A 59 10.29 -0.13 -2.00
CA ASP A 59 11.70 -0.47 -2.14
C ASP A 59 11.90 -1.96 -1.86
N GLY A 60 13.09 -2.46 -2.21
CA GLY A 60 13.45 -3.85 -1.98
C GLY A 60 12.93 -4.79 -3.05
N ALA A 61 12.81 -6.06 -2.70
CA ALA A 61 12.57 -7.12 -3.66
C ALA A 61 11.10 -7.30 -4.03
N THR A 62 10.18 -6.70 -3.28
CA THR A 62 8.75 -6.98 -3.45
C THR A 62 7.89 -5.76 -3.17
N PHE A 63 6.70 -5.75 -3.75
CA PHE A 63 5.62 -4.87 -3.32
C PHE A 63 5.15 -5.33 -1.94
N ILE A 64 4.08 -4.78 -1.42
CA ILE A 64 3.56 -5.18 -0.10
C ILE A 64 3.14 -6.65 -0.15
N ALA A 65 3.65 -7.45 0.79
CA ALA A 65 3.39 -8.89 0.81
C ALA A 65 2.36 -9.31 1.87
N GLY A 66 1.53 -8.39 2.33
CA GLY A 66 0.42 -8.70 3.21
C GLY A 66 0.51 -8.07 4.58
N ALA A 67 -0.33 -8.57 5.49
CA ALA A 67 -0.40 -8.06 6.86
C ALA A 67 0.83 -8.48 7.67
N ASP A 68 1.13 -7.70 8.70
CA ASP A 68 2.20 -8.02 9.63
C ASP A 68 1.65 -8.99 10.69
N ILE A 69 1.99 -10.26 10.55
CA ILE A 69 1.50 -11.29 11.48
C ILE A 69 2.02 -11.10 12.89
N SER A 70 3.13 -10.37 13.09
CA SER A 70 3.64 -10.12 14.43
C SER A 70 2.72 -9.22 15.25
N GLU A 71 1.78 -8.54 14.61
CA GLU A 71 0.79 -7.70 15.29
C GLU A 71 -0.46 -8.47 15.72
N PHE A 72 -0.62 -9.70 15.28
CA PHE A 72 -1.79 -10.50 15.63
C PHE A 72 -1.79 -10.81 17.13
N GLY A 73 -2.95 -10.66 17.76
CA GLY A 73 -3.10 -10.88 19.19
C GLY A 73 -2.64 -9.72 20.06
N LYS A 74 -2.21 -8.61 19.46
CA LYS A 74 -1.81 -7.40 20.17
C LYS A 74 -2.89 -6.33 20.03
N PRO A 75 -2.93 -5.36 20.96
CA PRO A 75 -3.87 -4.26 20.83
C PRO A 75 -3.66 -3.52 19.49
N PRO A 76 -4.74 -3.05 18.85
CA PRO A 76 -4.62 -2.29 17.60
C PRO A 76 -3.77 -1.04 17.79
N ARG A 77 -2.96 -0.71 16.77
CA ARG A 77 -2.12 0.46 16.77
C ARG A 77 -2.13 1.09 15.38
N GLY A 78 -2.14 2.42 15.33
CA GLY A 78 -2.19 3.14 14.07
C GLY A 78 -3.57 3.04 13.40
N PRO A 79 -3.69 3.54 12.17
CA PRO A 79 -4.96 3.51 11.44
C PRO A 79 -5.35 2.08 11.07
N ASP A 80 -6.66 1.85 11.00
CA ASP A 80 -7.20 0.60 10.51
C ASP A 80 -6.88 0.43 9.02
N PHE A 81 -6.59 -0.81 8.61
CA PHE A 81 -6.23 -1.09 7.22
C PHE A 81 -7.34 -0.69 6.25
N ASN A 82 -8.59 -0.98 6.57
CA ASN A 82 -9.71 -0.60 5.70
C ASN A 82 -9.83 0.91 5.58
N ALA A 83 -9.53 1.66 6.63
CA ALA A 83 -9.53 3.12 6.55
C ALA A 83 -8.47 3.62 5.58
N VAL A 84 -7.28 2.98 5.57
CA VAL A 84 -6.22 3.32 4.62
C VAL A 84 -6.65 3.00 3.18
N LEU A 85 -7.26 1.83 2.96
CA LEU A 85 -7.75 1.45 1.64
C LEU A 85 -8.81 2.44 1.14
N ASN A 86 -9.75 2.81 2.00
CA ASN A 86 -10.81 3.74 1.62
C ASN A 86 -10.24 5.12 1.29
N MET A 87 -9.24 5.57 2.04
CA MET A 87 -8.57 6.85 1.78
C MET A 87 -7.93 6.87 0.40
N ILE A 88 -7.22 5.80 0.04
CA ILE A 88 -6.56 5.71 -1.27
C ILE A 88 -7.59 5.68 -2.39
N GLU A 89 -8.63 4.86 -2.24
CA GLU A 89 -9.67 4.73 -3.26
C GLU A 89 -10.42 6.04 -3.48
N ALA A 90 -10.67 6.78 -2.40
CA ALA A 90 -11.40 8.04 -2.44
C ALA A 90 -10.52 9.24 -2.83
N ALA A 91 -9.23 9.06 -3.06
CA ALA A 91 -8.34 10.15 -3.38
C ALA A 91 -8.81 10.91 -4.63
N THR A 92 -8.77 12.23 -4.56
CA THR A 92 -9.23 13.10 -5.64
C THR A 92 -8.20 13.29 -6.75
N LYS A 93 -6.97 12.82 -6.52
CA LYS A 93 -5.89 12.83 -7.51
C LYS A 93 -5.65 11.40 -7.98
N PRO A 94 -5.23 11.18 -9.24
CA PRO A 94 -4.93 9.83 -9.70
C PRO A 94 -3.85 9.17 -8.86
N VAL A 95 -4.05 7.91 -8.51
CA VAL A 95 -3.09 7.11 -7.75
C VAL A 95 -2.72 5.89 -8.59
N VAL A 96 -1.42 5.72 -8.84
CA VAL A 96 -0.88 4.62 -9.63
C VAL A 96 -0.07 3.71 -8.72
N ALA A 97 -0.40 2.44 -8.67
CA ALA A 97 0.44 1.44 -8.01
C ALA A 97 1.47 0.92 -9.01
N ALA A 98 2.75 1.05 -8.66
CA ALA A 98 3.85 0.49 -9.46
C ALA A 98 4.33 -0.79 -8.78
N ILE A 99 3.98 -1.92 -9.36
CA ILE A 99 4.12 -3.22 -8.71
C ILE A 99 5.32 -3.97 -9.27
N HIS A 100 6.17 -4.46 -8.36
CA HIS A 100 7.25 -5.38 -8.72
C HIS A 100 7.31 -6.49 -7.67
N GLY A 101 7.94 -7.61 -8.02
CA GLY A 101 8.02 -8.74 -7.11
C GLY A 101 6.64 -9.33 -6.84
N THR A 102 6.24 -9.36 -5.58
CA THR A 102 5.01 -10.02 -5.16
C THR A 102 4.06 -9.05 -4.49
N ALA A 103 2.78 -9.08 -4.87
CA ALA A 103 1.70 -8.39 -4.19
C ALA A 103 0.67 -9.44 -3.76
N LEU A 104 0.61 -9.75 -2.48
CA LEU A 104 -0.25 -10.81 -1.93
C LEU A 104 -1.16 -10.26 -0.85
N GLY A 105 -2.33 -10.85 -0.70
CA GLY A 105 -3.27 -10.51 0.37
C GLY A 105 -3.52 -9.01 0.44
N GLY A 106 -3.23 -8.41 1.60
CA GLY A 106 -3.38 -6.97 1.80
C GLY A 106 -2.57 -6.13 0.85
N GLY A 107 -1.42 -6.63 0.36
CA GLY A 107 -0.63 -5.95 -0.66
C GLY A 107 -1.36 -5.85 -1.98
N LEU A 108 -1.98 -6.93 -2.44
CA LEU A 108 -2.80 -6.90 -3.63
C LEU A 108 -4.02 -6.00 -3.43
N GLU A 109 -4.66 -6.09 -2.27
CA GLU A 109 -5.81 -5.25 -1.96
C GLU A 109 -5.44 -3.76 -2.00
N THR A 110 -4.26 -3.41 -1.48
CA THR A 110 -3.75 -2.03 -1.55
C THR A 110 -3.56 -1.59 -3.00
N ALA A 111 -2.99 -2.46 -3.84
CA ALA A 111 -2.82 -2.14 -5.25
C ALA A 111 -4.17 -1.97 -5.96
N LEU A 112 -5.15 -2.80 -5.60
CA LEU A 112 -6.45 -2.78 -6.28
C LEU A 112 -7.29 -1.54 -5.95
N VAL A 113 -7.08 -0.88 -4.82
CA VAL A 113 -7.79 0.38 -4.52
C VAL A 113 -7.15 1.57 -5.21
N CYS A 114 -5.92 1.45 -5.71
CA CYS A 114 -5.33 2.49 -6.55
C CYS A 114 -6.11 2.59 -7.85
N HIS A 115 -6.12 3.79 -8.45
CA HIS A 115 -6.92 4.02 -9.64
C HIS A 115 -6.36 3.30 -10.86
N TYR A 116 -5.03 3.18 -10.93
CA TYR A 116 -4.32 2.52 -12.02
C TYR A 116 -3.23 1.63 -11.44
N ARG A 117 -2.85 0.62 -12.19
CA ARG A 117 -1.80 -0.33 -11.80
C ARG A 117 -0.86 -0.55 -12.97
N VAL A 118 0.45 -0.51 -12.67
CA VAL A 118 1.50 -0.89 -13.60
C VAL A 118 2.32 -1.96 -12.89
N ALA A 119 2.54 -3.07 -13.58
CA ALA A 119 3.30 -4.17 -13.00
C ALA A 119 4.40 -4.59 -13.98
N VAL A 120 5.59 -4.87 -13.45
CA VAL A 120 6.65 -5.46 -14.29
C VAL A 120 6.24 -6.90 -14.69
N PRO A 121 6.74 -7.42 -15.83
CA PRO A 121 6.30 -8.75 -16.30
C PRO A 121 6.54 -9.88 -15.30
N SER A 122 7.55 -9.75 -14.43
CA SER A 122 7.86 -10.76 -13.42
C SER A 122 7.03 -10.63 -12.15
N ALA A 123 6.18 -9.62 -12.02
CA ALA A 123 5.39 -9.41 -10.82
C ALA A 123 4.39 -10.55 -10.64
N LYS A 124 4.21 -10.96 -9.37
CA LYS A 124 3.27 -12.01 -8.99
C LYS A 124 2.17 -11.39 -8.14
N LEU A 125 0.94 -11.55 -8.59
CA LEU A 125 -0.22 -10.99 -7.93
C LEU A 125 -1.11 -12.12 -7.45
N GLY A 126 -1.64 -11.99 -6.23
CA GLY A 126 -2.57 -12.98 -5.75
C GLY A 126 -3.07 -12.68 -4.36
N VAL A 127 -4.19 -13.29 -4.03
CA VAL A 127 -4.68 -13.39 -2.67
C VAL A 127 -4.67 -14.89 -2.33
N PRO A 128 -4.13 -15.29 -1.18
CA PRO A 128 -4.02 -16.72 -0.86
C PRO A 128 -5.36 -17.46 -0.90
N GLU A 129 -6.44 -16.77 -0.59
CA GLU A 129 -7.79 -17.33 -0.62
C GLU A 129 -8.17 -17.87 -2.01
N VAL A 130 -7.69 -17.21 -3.07
CA VAL A 130 -7.96 -17.65 -4.45
C VAL A 130 -7.31 -19.02 -4.68
N LYS A 131 -6.09 -19.20 -4.20
CA LYS A 131 -5.38 -20.47 -4.35
C LYS A 131 -6.06 -21.60 -3.60
N LEU A 132 -6.78 -21.28 -2.55
CA LEU A 132 -7.52 -22.25 -1.75
C LEU A 132 -8.96 -22.42 -2.21
N GLY A 133 -9.34 -21.74 -3.30
CA GLY A 133 -10.72 -21.75 -3.79
C GLY A 133 -11.67 -20.87 -3.00
N LEU A 134 -11.15 -20.00 -2.16
CA LEU A 134 -11.94 -19.08 -1.36
C LEU A 134 -12.01 -17.72 -2.04
N LEU A 135 -13.09 -16.97 -1.74
CA LEU A 135 -13.23 -15.61 -2.24
C LEU A 135 -12.32 -14.68 -1.45
N PRO A 136 -11.61 -13.74 -2.14
CA PRO A 136 -10.80 -12.76 -1.43
C PRO A 136 -11.64 -11.81 -0.60
N GLY A 137 -11.07 -11.34 0.51
CA GLY A 137 -11.68 -10.30 1.31
C GLY A 137 -11.38 -8.90 0.76
N ALA A 138 -11.83 -7.87 1.47
CA ALA A 138 -11.52 -6.46 1.22
C ALA A 138 -11.66 -6.03 -0.25
N GLY A 139 -12.66 -6.55 -0.94
CA GLY A 139 -12.97 -6.14 -2.31
C GLY A 139 -12.14 -6.82 -3.38
N GLY A 140 -11.33 -7.82 -3.05
CA GLY A 140 -10.53 -8.53 -4.04
C GLY A 140 -11.36 -9.15 -5.15
N THR A 141 -12.60 -9.55 -4.90
CA THR A 141 -13.49 -10.11 -5.91
C THR A 141 -14.16 -9.04 -6.77
N GLN A 142 -14.18 -7.79 -6.32
CA GLN A 142 -14.88 -6.71 -7.01
C GLN A 142 -13.98 -5.83 -7.86
N ARG A 143 -12.70 -5.76 -7.52
CA ARG A 143 -11.77 -4.85 -8.18
C ARG A 143 -11.00 -5.46 -9.35
N PRO A 144 -10.49 -6.68 -9.28
CA PRO A 144 -9.91 -7.29 -10.49
C PRO A 144 -11.00 -7.61 -11.49
N PRO A 145 -10.71 -7.56 -12.78
CA PRO A 145 -9.45 -7.27 -13.47
C PRO A 145 -9.32 -5.84 -13.98
N ARG A 146 -9.62 -4.89 -13.22
CA ARG A 146 -9.52 -3.51 -13.70
C ARG A 146 -8.15 -3.14 -14.24
#